data_974694cfb751c686294aeaaec1860285
#
_entry.id   974694cfb751c686294aeaaec1860285
#
_cell.length_a   1.000
_cell.length_b   1.000
_cell.length_c   1.000
_cell.angle_alpha   90.00
_cell.angle_beta   90.00
_cell.angle_gamma   90.00
#
_symmetry.space_group_name_H-M   'P 1'
#
loop_
_entity.id
_entity.type
_entity.pdbx_description
1 polymer ?
#
loop_
_entity_poly.entity_id
_entity_poly.type
_entity_poly.pdbx_seq_one_letter_code
_entity_poly.pdbx_strand_id
1 'polypeptide(L)'
;RKYIEELSDTDKARVYTNLAFYYNDEGNIKEYDYLSAAIKLKSPYIETYRGLALYHFSAYREKGSVEELKESLRAFEKGRTVSNDYEMNFGYAVCLFELKEYEKAKTIFLQLLENYPNRMRLFLCIAYCDVYLGNKKQALNRLKQIKIGVDSAYHLDNDDISEFDIIDAYYILDEYGLFLEECEKAKEHCDLSDGPYYFGLWIMNQHDMFHREVDKQRTEILACIEDAKMDEDFDSEEEKQDYIKSWEDDLKNLNLLEHKIKDENYKPVVELKLWPIYECYLIDCLTHNF
;
A
#
# COMPACT_ATOMS: atom_id res chain seq x y z
N ARG A 1 -9.28 22.26 27.97
CA ARG A 1 -8.49 21.52 28.97
C ARG A 1 -9.20 21.46 30.36
N LYS A 2 -9.73 22.58 30.89
CA LYS A 2 -10.31 22.63 32.24
C LYS A 2 -11.47 21.64 32.45
N TYR A 3 -12.30 21.39 31.46
CA TYR A 3 -13.44 20.47 31.56
C TYR A 3 -13.09 19.00 31.38
N ILE A 4 -11.97 18.66 30.72
CA ILE A 4 -11.54 17.28 30.53
C ILE A 4 -11.09 16.66 31.85
N GLU A 5 -10.49 17.44 32.75
CA GLU A 5 -10.00 16.95 34.06
C GLU A 5 -11.14 16.45 34.97
N GLU A 6 -12.35 16.92 34.77
CA GLU A 6 -13.54 16.55 35.56
C GLU A 6 -14.23 15.27 35.04
N LEU A 7 -13.84 14.77 33.85
CA LEU A 7 -14.42 13.58 33.25
C LEU A 7 -13.91 12.29 33.90
N SER A 8 -14.67 11.21 33.74
CA SER A 8 -14.19 9.86 34.05
C SER A 8 -13.00 9.47 33.17
N ASP A 9 -12.19 8.49 33.59
CA ASP A 9 -11.07 8.03 32.77
C ASP A 9 -11.53 7.45 31.42
N THR A 10 -12.69 6.81 31.39
CA THR A 10 -13.32 6.33 30.14
C THR A 10 -13.68 7.47 29.21
N ASP A 11 -14.34 8.52 29.73
CA ASP A 11 -14.72 9.68 28.90
C ASP A 11 -13.48 10.45 28.44
N LYS A 12 -12.45 10.57 29.32
CA LYS A 12 -11.14 11.15 28.93
C LYS A 12 -10.51 10.36 27.78
N ALA A 13 -10.50 9.05 27.86
CA ALA A 13 -9.95 8.20 26.81
C ALA A 13 -10.68 8.42 25.48
N ARG A 14 -12.03 8.51 25.52
CA ARG A 14 -12.84 8.82 24.34
C ARG A 14 -12.48 10.17 23.74
N VAL A 15 -12.44 11.23 24.58
CA VAL A 15 -12.08 12.57 24.14
C VAL A 15 -10.68 12.60 23.52
N TYR A 16 -9.70 11.94 24.16
CA TYR A 16 -8.34 11.91 23.63
C TYR A 16 -8.26 11.16 22.31
N THR A 17 -8.93 10.03 22.15
CA THR A 17 -8.95 9.29 20.88
C THR A 17 -9.55 10.14 19.76
N ASN A 18 -10.69 10.82 20.03
CA ASN A 18 -11.31 11.68 19.02
C ASN A 18 -10.50 12.94 18.70
N LEU A 19 -9.77 13.49 19.69
CA LEU A 19 -8.82 14.58 19.43
C LEU A 19 -7.62 14.10 18.60
N ALA A 20 -7.12 12.91 18.85
CA ALA A 20 -6.06 12.33 18.04
C ALA A 20 -6.48 12.21 16.58
N PHE A 21 -7.67 11.69 16.32
CA PHE A 21 -8.23 11.59 14.97
C PHE A 21 -8.33 12.96 14.28
N TYR A 22 -8.74 14.00 15.01
CA TYR A 22 -8.79 15.35 14.46
C TYR A 22 -7.43 15.89 14.01
N TYR A 23 -6.34 15.48 14.68
CA TYR A 23 -4.99 15.91 14.35
C TYR A 23 -4.26 14.96 13.38
N ASN A 24 -4.88 13.86 12.96
CA ASN A 24 -4.30 12.90 12.03
C ASN A 24 -3.99 13.52 10.67
N ASP A 25 -4.91 14.32 10.11
CA ASP A 25 -4.75 14.98 8.81
C ASP A 25 -3.56 15.95 8.75
N GLU A 26 -3.02 16.34 9.91
CA GLU A 26 -1.91 17.30 10.01
C GLU A 26 -0.54 16.65 10.20
N GLY A 27 -0.44 15.29 10.27
CA GLY A 27 0.81 14.57 10.59
C GLY A 27 1.44 15.03 11.92
N ASN A 28 0.59 15.44 12.87
CA ASN A 28 0.98 16.22 14.03
C ASN A 28 1.39 15.30 15.18
N ILE A 29 2.51 15.60 15.84
CA ILE A 29 2.96 14.93 17.09
C ILE A 29 1.84 14.85 18.15
N LYS A 30 0.83 15.71 18.10
CA LYS A 30 -0.33 15.68 18.98
C LYS A 30 -1.19 14.43 18.82
N GLU A 31 -1.25 13.82 17.63
CA GLU A 31 -1.96 12.56 17.42
C GLU A 31 -1.41 11.50 18.37
N TYR A 32 -0.11 11.28 18.33
CA TYR A 32 0.57 10.32 19.20
C TYR A 32 0.40 10.63 20.69
N ASP A 33 0.52 11.91 21.07
CA ASP A 33 0.38 12.34 22.46
C ASP A 33 -1.00 12.02 23.02
N TYR A 34 -2.06 12.27 22.25
CA TYR A 34 -3.44 11.98 22.66
C TYR A 34 -3.72 10.47 22.68
N LEU A 35 -3.28 9.71 21.68
CA LEU A 35 -3.42 8.25 21.70
C LEU A 35 -2.69 7.64 22.89
N SER A 36 -1.46 8.08 23.14
CA SER A 36 -0.68 7.65 24.30
C SER A 36 -1.35 7.99 25.63
N ALA A 37 -1.99 9.16 25.73
CA ALA A 37 -2.76 9.54 26.92
C ALA A 37 -3.97 8.63 27.13
N ALA A 38 -4.72 8.32 26.06
CA ALA A 38 -5.86 7.42 26.12
C ALA A 38 -5.43 5.98 26.51
N ILE A 39 -4.32 5.48 25.99
CA ILE A 39 -3.76 4.17 26.37
C ILE A 39 -3.36 4.11 27.84
N LYS A 40 -2.76 5.18 28.40
CA LYS A 40 -2.41 5.26 29.83
C LYS A 40 -3.63 5.17 30.74
N LEU A 41 -4.79 5.63 30.27
CA LEU A 41 -6.07 5.51 30.96
C LEU A 41 -6.72 4.13 30.78
N LYS A 42 -6.05 3.18 30.11
CA LYS A 42 -6.57 1.85 29.77
C LYS A 42 -7.87 1.94 28.97
N SER A 43 -7.84 2.72 27.90
CA SER A 43 -9.00 2.92 27.02
C SER A 43 -9.76 1.62 26.77
N PRO A 44 -11.08 1.59 26.98
CA PRO A 44 -11.91 0.45 26.60
C PRO A 44 -12.28 0.44 25.12
N TYR A 45 -11.88 1.47 24.36
CA TYR A 45 -12.25 1.67 22.95
C TYR A 45 -11.20 1.07 22.04
N ILE A 46 -11.65 0.24 21.13
CA ILE A 46 -10.79 -0.41 20.13
C ILE A 46 -10.17 0.61 19.17
N GLU A 47 -10.87 1.69 18.89
CA GLU A 47 -10.44 2.81 18.03
C GLU A 47 -9.14 3.45 18.54
N THR A 48 -8.94 3.50 19.87
CA THR A 48 -7.69 4.00 20.45
C THR A 48 -6.50 3.15 20.01
N TYR A 49 -6.64 1.84 20.03
CA TYR A 49 -5.57 0.91 19.66
C TYR A 49 -5.36 0.87 18.16
N ARG A 50 -6.46 0.98 17.38
CA ARG A 50 -6.41 1.10 15.93
C ARG A 50 -5.66 2.37 15.54
N GLY A 51 -6.03 3.52 16.09
CA GLY A 51 -5.35 4.79 15.81
C GLY A 51 -3.85 4.71 16.11
N LEU A 52 -3.47 4.17 17.27
CA LEU A 52 -2.04 3.99 17.61
C LEU A 52 -1.32 3.05 16.62
N ALA A 53 -1.98 1.97 16.22
CA ALA A 53 -1.40 1.04 15.26
C ALA A 53 -1.20 1.69 13.89
N LEU A 54 -2.20 2.44 13.40
CA LEU A 54 -2.12 3.16 12.14
C LEU A 54 -1.06 4.26 12.16
N TYR A 55 -0.96 5.02 13.25
CA TYR A 55 0.11 6.01 13.43
C TYR A 55 1.51 5.41 13.23
N HIS A 56 1.79 4.29 13.93
CA HIS A 56 3.08 3.61 13.80
C HIS A 56 3.26 2.97 12.42
N PHE A 57 2.18 2.46 11.80
CA PHE A 57 2.27 1.88 10.47
C PHE A 57 2.60 2.95 9.42
N SER A 58 1.98 4.12 9.49
CA SER A 58 2.30 5.26 8.61
C SER A 58 3.74 5.72 8.79
N ALA A 59 4.21 5.83 10.04
CA ALA A 59 5.60 6.16 10.32
C ALA A 59 6.59 5.11 9.76
N TYR A 60 6.23 3.81 9.80
CA TYR A 60 6.98 2.76 9.13
C TYR A 60 7.05 2.98 7.62
N ARG A 61 5.93 3.30 6.98
CA ARG A 61 5.88 3.53 5.52
C ARG A 61 6.70 4.73 5.07
N GLU A 62 6.71 5.79 5.86
CA GLU A 62 7.46 7.00 5.56
C GLU A 62 8.97 6.82 5.79
N LYS A 63 9.37 6.17 6.88
CA LYS A 63 10.76 6.13 7.35
C LYS A 63 11.47 4.81 7.10
N GLY A 64 10.76 3.76 6.69
CA GLY A 64 11.30 2.41 6.56
C GLY A 64 11.70 1.76 7.90
N SER A 65 11.19 2.28 9.03
CA SER A 65 11.60 1.83 10.37
C SER A 65 10.88 0.56 10.79
N VAL A 66 11.61 -0.55 10.84
CA VAL A 66 11.08 -1.84 11.34
C VAL A 66 10.61 -1.75 12.80
N GLU A 67 11.18 -0.85 13.60
CA GLU A 67 10.74 -0.67 14.98
C GLU A 67 9.34 -0.05 15.04
N GLU A 68 9.03 0.93 14.17
CA GLU A 68 7.67 1.47 14.03
C GLU A 68 6.67 0.37 13.64
N LEU A 69 7.04 -0.51 12.72
CA LEU A 69 6.20 -1.65 12.33
C LEU A 69 5.93 -2.60 13.50
N LYS A 70 6.91 -2.84 14.36
CA LYS A 70 6.71 -3.64 15.58
C LYS A 70 5.82 -2.95 16.61
N GLU A 71 5.90 -1.63 16.76
CA GLU A 71 4.98 -0.89 17.63
C GLU A 71 3.55 -0.94 17.08
N SER A 72 3.37 -0.82 15.76
CA SER A 72 2.07 -1.05 15.11
C SER A 72 1.51 -2.45 15.42
N LEU A 73 2.34 -3.50 15.24
CA LEU A 73 1.96 -4.87 15.57
C LEU A 73 1.51 -5.02 17.04
N ARG A 74 2.26 -4.42 17.99
CA ARG A 74 1.92 -4.45 19.42
C ARG A 74 0.61 -3.74 19.72
N ALA A 75 0.35 -2.63 19.03
CA ALA A 75 -0.90 -1.89 19.19
C ALA A 75 -2.10 -2.69 18.67
N PHE A 76 -2.00 -3.32 17.51
CA PHE A 76 -3.03 -4.25 17.02
C PHE A 76 -3.21 -5.45 17.95
N GLU A 77 -2.13 -6.06 18.45
CA GLU A 77 -2.22 -7.17 19.40
C GLU A 77 -2.97 -6.78 20.67
N LYS A 78 -2.71 -5.61 21.24
CA LYS A 78 -3.46 -5.10 22.40
C LYS A 78 -4.92 -4.84 22.05
N GLY A 79 -5.21 -4.23 20.91
CA GLY A 79 -6.58 -3.98 20.47
C GLY A 79 -7.39 -5.27 20.33
N ARG A 80 -6.79 -6.36 19.86
CA ARG A 80 -7.41 -7.70 19.79
C ARG A 80 -7.82 -8.25 21.14
N THR A 81 -7.24 -7.77 22.23
CA THR A 81 -7.69 -8.14 23.59
C THR A 81 -8.91 -7.35 24.05
N VAL A 82 -9.20 -6.21 23.42
CA VAL A 82 -10.40 -5.38 23.66
C VAL A 82 -11.57 -5.87 22.79
N SER A 83 -11.33 -6.04 21.49
CA SER A 83 -12.27 -6.64 20.57
C SER A 83 -11.55 -7.49 19.54
N ASN A 84 -12.06 -8.69 19.29
CA ASN A 84 -11.52 -9.61 18.30
C ASN A 84 -12.29 -9.46 16.98
N ASP A 85 -12.36 -8.25 16.45
CA ASP A 85 -13.04 -7.95 15.20
C ASP A 85 -12.16 -8.19 13.96
N TYR A 86 -12.78 -7.99 12.78
CA TYR A 86 -12.12 -8.19 11.50
C TYR A 86 -10.90 -7.28 11.35
N GLU A 87 -11.04 -5.99 11.63
CA GLU A 87 -10.06 -4.98 11.32
C GLU A 87 -8.79 -5.13 12.13
N MET A 88 -8.94 -5.41 13.44
CA MET A 88 -7.78 -5.64 14.31
C MET A 88 -7.00 -6.89 13.93
N ASN A 89 -7.71 -7.97 13.55
CA ASN A 89 -7.05 -9.19 13.06
C ASN A 89 -6.41 -8.99 11.71
N PHE A 90 -7.07 -8.26 10.80
CA PHE A 90 -6.54 -7.94 9.49
C PHE A 90 -5.27 -7.07 9.61
N GLY A 91 -5.32 -5.96 10.34
CA GLY A 91 -4.17 -5.09 10.55
C GLY A 91 -2.99 -5.80 11.24
N TYR A 92 -3.28 -6.66 12.22
CA TYR A 92 -2.26 -7.51 12.84
C TYR A 92 -1.59 -8.44 11.83
N ALA A 93 -2.38 -9.10 10.95
CA ALA A 93 -1.85 -9.98 9.91
C ALA A 93 -1.05 -9.20 8.85
N VAL A 94 -1.47 -7.99 8.50
CA VAL A 94 -0.70 -7.08 7.61
C VAL A 94 0.67 -6.76 8.23
N CYS A 95 0.73 -6.41 9.51
CA CYS A 95 2.02 -6.17 10.16
C CYS A 95 2.93 -7.41 10.16
N LEU A 96 2.37 -8.61 10.35
CA LEU A 96 3.13 -9.86 10.24
C LEU A 96 3.65 -10.08 8.82
N PHE A 97 2.84 -9.79 7.80
CA PHE A 97 3.26 -9.89 6.40
C PHE A 97 4.43 -8.93 6.10
N GLU A 98 4.33 -7.68 6.50
CA GLU A 98 5.39 -6.68 6.32
C GLU A 98 6.68 -7.03 7.12
N LEU A 99 6.53 -7.73 8.25
CA LEU A 99 7.66 -8.31 9.00
C LEU A 99 8.21 -9.59 8.36
N LYS A 100 7.69 -10.00 7.19
CA LYS A 100 8.06 -11.22 6.45
C LYS A 100 7.71 -12.52 7.18
N GLU A 101 6.80 -12.46 8.16
CA GLU A 101 6.27 -13.62 8.87
C GLU A 101 5.08 -14.24 8.12
N TYR A 102 5.29 -14.58 6.86
CA TYR A 102 4.24 -14.92 5.88
C TYR A 102 3.35 -16.09 6.30
N GLU A 103 3.89 -17.15 6.93
CA GLU A 103 3.09 -18.29 7.42
C GLU A 103 2.11 -17.87 8.52
N LYS A 104 2.54 -17.01 9.45
CA LYS A 104 1.68 -16.53 10.52
C LYS A 104 0.61 -15.60 9.96
N ALA A 105 0.98 -14.66 9.08
CA ALA A 105 0.05 -13.77 8.40
C ALA A 105 -1.02 -14.58 7.65
N LYS A 106 -0.60 -15.55 6.84
CA LYS A 106 -1.48 -16.43 6.07
C LYS A 106 -2.47 -17.19 6.96
N THR A 107 -2.01 -17.70 8.10
CA THR A 107 -2.89 -18.41 9.04
C THR A 107 -4.04 -17.53 9.51
N ILE A 108 -3.76 -16.25 9.83
CA ILE A 108 -4.79 -15.32 10.29
C ILE A 108 -5.71 -14.91 9.14
N PHE A 109 -5.18 -14.63 7.94
CA PHE A 109 -6.00 -14.33 6.77
C PHE A 109 -6.92 -15.49 6.40
N LEU A 110 -6.48 -16.75 6.54
CA LEU A 110 -7.34 -17.93 6.34
C LEU A 110 -8.46 -18.01 7.38
N GLN A 111 -8.17 -17.74 8.65
CA GLN A 111 -9.20 -17.69 9.71
C GLN A 111 -10.23 -16.58 9.45
N LEU A 112 -9.77 -15.42 8.96
CA LEU A 112 -10.67 -14.35 8.56
C LEU A 112 -11.53 -14.77 7.36
N LEU A 113 -10.97 -15.45 6.37
CA LEU A 113 -11.68 -15.91 5.19
C LEU A 113 -12.79 -16.93 5.53
N GLU A 114 -12.60 -17.76 6.57
CA GLU A 114 -13.66 -18.65 7.04
C GLU A 114 -14.91 -17.89 7.52
N ASN A 115 -14.73 -16.72 8.13
CA ASN A 115 -15.81 -15.88 8.62
C ASN A 115 -16.34 -14.90 7.56
N TYR A 116 -15.49 -14.52 6.58
CA TYR A 116 -15.77 -13.54 5.54
C TYR A 116 -15.45 -14.11 4.15
N PRO A 117 -16.15 -15.16 3.69
CA PRO A 117 -15.74 -15.97 2.53
C PRO A 117 -15.81 -15.25 1.19
N ASN A 118 -16.50 -14.12 1.11
CA ASN A 118 -16.67 -13.35 -0.12
C ASN A 118 -15.69 -12.17 -0.24
N ARG A 119 -14.78 -12.00 0.72
CA ARG A 119 -13.88 -10.86 0.77
C ARG A 119 -12.66 -11.06 -0.14
N MET A 120 -12.66 -10.41 -1.30
CA MET A 120 -11.61 -10.58 -2.32
C MET A 120 -10.24 -10.13 -1.81
N ARG A 121 -10.18 -9.12 -0.95
CA ARG A 121 -8.92 -8.68 -0.31
C ARG A 121 -8.22 -9.81 0.47
N LEU A 122 -8.97 -10.70 1.12
CA LEU A 122 -8.38 -11.85 1.81
C LEU A 122 -7.77 -12.86 0.84
N PHE A 123 -8.40 -13.07 -0.33
CA PHE A 123 -7.82 -13.91 -1.38
C PHE A 123 -6.49 -13.34 -1.85
N LEU A 124 -6.41 -12.03 -2.05
CA LEU A 124 -5.18 -11.34 -2.43
C LEU A 124 -4.10 -11.48 -1.34
N CYS A 125 -4.41 -11.18 -0.09
CA CYS A 125 -3.46 -11.28 1.02
C CYS A 125 -2.89 -12.70 1.18
N ILE A 126 -3.76 -13.72 1.04
CA ILE A 126 -3.31 -15.12 1.10
C ILE A 126 -2.47 -15.47 -0.13
N ALA A 127 -2.84 -14.98 -1.33
CA ALA A 127 -2.04 -15.17 -2.53
C ALA A 127 -0.64 -14.55 -2.38
N TYR A 128 -0.54 -13.36 -1.82
CA TYR A 128 0.74 -12.69 -1.56
C TYR A 128 1.62 -13.48 -0.57
N CYS A 129 1.01 -14.02 0.50
CA CYS A 129 1.73 -14.93 1.39
C CYS A 129 2.24 -16.15 0.62
N ASP A 130 1.40 -16.77 -0.24
CA ASP A 130 1.77 -17.92 -1.04
C ASP A 130 2.89 -17.62 -2.05
N VAL A 131 2.92 -16.40 -2.62
CA VAL A 131 4.03 -15.93 -3.49
C VAL A 131 5.36 -16.00 -2.74
N TYR A 132 5.44 -15.36 -1.56
CA TYR A 132 6.69 -15.31 -0.78
C TYR A 132 7.06 -16.64 -0.12
N LEU A 133 6.10 -17.54 0.08
CA LEU A 133 6.34 -18.89 0.58
C LEU A 133 6.72 -19.88 -0.53
N GLY A 134 6.78 -19.44 -1.79
CA GLY A 134 7.10 -20.29 -2.94
C GLY A 134 5.97 -21.24 -3.36
N ASN A 135 4.76 -21.04 -2.87
CA ASN A 135 3.58 -21.84 -3.16
C ASN A 135 2.91 -21.39 -4.47
N LYS A 136 3.67 -21.32 -5.57
CA LYS A 136 3.25 -20.74 -6.86
C LYS A 136 1.87 -21.20 -7.33
N LYS A 137 1.59 -22.50 -7.28
CA LYS A 137 0.30 -23.06 -7.74
C LYS A 137 -0.88 -22.55 -6.93
N GLN A 138 -0.72 -22.45 -5.61
CA GLN A 138 -1.75 -21.95 -4.69
C GLN A 138 -1.99 -20.44 -4.92
N ALA A 139 -0.90 -19.66 -5.05
CA ALA A 139 -0.98 -18.23 -5.35
C ALA A 139 -1.77 -18.00 -6.66
N LEU A 140 -1.40 -18.65 -7.75
CA LEU A 140 -2.08 -18.55 -9.04
C LEU A 140 -3.56 -18.93 -8.97
N ASN A 141 -3.88 -20.01 -8.25
CA ASN A 141 -5.27 -20.42 -8.09
C ASN A 141 -6.11 -19.38 -7.35
N ARG A 142 -5.53 -18.67 -6.38
CA ARG A 142 -6.22 -17.61 -5.64
C ARG A 142 -6.35 -16.33 -6.45
N LEU A 143 -5.28 -15.89 -7.12
CA LEU A 143 -5.30 -14.72 -7.99
C LEU A 143 -6.40 -14.83 -9.06
N LYS A 144 -6.56 -16.00 -9.66
CA LYS A 144 -7.63 -16.26 -10.66
C LYS A 144 -9.06 -16.21 -10.11
N GLN A 145 -9.24 -16.27 -8.80
CA GLN A 145 -10.56 -16.17 -8.16
C GLN A 145 -10.94 -14.73 -7.81
N ILE A 146 -9.97 -13.82 -7.82
CA ILE A 146 -10.19 -12.42 -7.49
C ILE A 146 -11.00 -11.76 -8.60
N LYS A 147 -12.02 -11.02 -8.18
CA LYS A 147 -12.86 -10.19 -9.06
C LYS A 147 -12.59 -8.75 -8.69
N ILE A 148 -12.00 -8.01 -9.62
CA ILE A 148 -11.68 -6.59 -9.45
C ILE A 148 -12.98 -5.78 -9.44
N GLY A 149 -13.05 -4.77 -8.57
CA GLY A 149 -14.19 -3.87 -8.46
C GLY A 149 -15.47 -4.48 -7.89
N VAL A 150 -15.40 -5.68 -7.33
CA VAL A 150 -16.55 -6.37 -6.75
C VAL A 150 -16.22 -6.90 -5.37
N ASP A 151 -16.18 -6.03 -4.38
CA ASP A 151 -16.42 -6.46 -2.99
C ASP A 151 -17.74 -5.88 -2.49
N SER A 152 -18.83 -6.49 -2.92
CA SER A 152 -20.18 -6.03 -2.68
C SER A 152 -20.68 -6.23 -1.24
N ALA A 153 -19.93 -6.94 -0.41
CA ALA A 153 -20.39 -7.29 0.95
C ALA A 153 -19.99 -6.24 1.99
N TYR A 154 -18.94 -5.47 1.71
CA TYR A 154 -18.39 -4.50 2.64
C TYR A 154 -17.97 -3.27 1.83
N HIS A 155 -18.77 -2.24 1.83
CA HIS A 155 -18.48 -0.94 1.19
C HIS A 155 -17.41 -0.19 1.98
N LEU A 156 -16.22 -0.76 2.04
CA LEU A 156 -15.09 -0.17 2.74
C LEU A 156 -14.17 0.45 1.70
N ASP A 157 -13.99 1.73 1.77
CA ASP A 157 -13.31 2.56 0.77
C ASP A 157 -11.91 2.06 0.35
N ASN A 158 -11.24 1.27 1.20
CA ASN A 158 -9.90 0.74 0.93
C ASN A 158 -9.84 -0.79 0.72
N ASP A 159 -10.98 -1.45 0.52
CA ASP A 159 -11.01 -2.91 0.30
C ASP A 159 -11.02 -3.28 -1.18
N ASP A 160 -11.08 -2.28 -2.05
CA ASP A 160 -11.03 -2.45 -3.50
C ASP A 160 -9.64 -2.94 -3.94
N ILE A 161 -9.66 -3.97 -4.78
CA ILE A 161 -8.45 -4.52 -5.39
C ILE A 161 -8.32 -3.86 -6.76
N SER A 162 -7.13 -3.33 -7.03
CA SER A 162 -6.77 -2.80 -8.33
C SER A 162 -6.14 -3.86 -9.22
N GLU A 163 -6.10 -3.59 -10.52
CA GLU A 163 -5.36 -4.40 -11.50
C GLU A 163 -3.90 -4.53 -11.10
N PHE A 164 -3.28 -3.49 -10.55
CA PHE A 164 -1.87 -3.49 -10.13
C PHE A 164 -1.57 -4.52 -9.05
N ASP A 165 -2.49 -4.74 -8.10
CA ASP A 165 -2.31 -5.75 -7.06
C ASP A 165 -2.11 -7.16 -7.65
N ILE A 166 -2.73 -7.44 -8.80
CA ILE A 166 -2.64 -8.74 -9.48
C ILE A 166 -1.44 -8.78 -10.42
N ILE A 167 -1.19 -7.71 -11.16
CA ILE A 167 -0.08 -7.56 -12.10
C ILE A 167 1.25 -7.82 -11.41
N ASP A 168 1.51 -7.18 -10.29
CA ASP A 168 2.74 -7.32 -9.53
C ASP A 168 2.97 -8.76 -9.05
N ALA A 169 1.89 -9.44 -8.62
CA ALA A 169 1.98 -10.82 -8.20
C ALA A 169 2.33 -11.77 -9.35
N TYR A 170 1.76 -11.57 -10.55
CA TYR A 170 2.12 -12.37 -11.74
C TYR A 170 3.58 -12.15 -12.15
N TYR A 171 4.06 -10.89 -12.08
CA TYR A 171 5.45 -10.57 -12.37
C TYR A 171 6.43 -11.30 -11.45
N ILE A 172 6.20 -11.28 -10.14
CA ILE A 172 7.05 -11.94 -9.14
C ILE A 172 7.05 -13.47 -9.34
N LEU A 173 5.90 -14.02 -9.74
CA LEU A 173 5.73 -15.45 -10.02
C LEU A 173 6.34 -15.90 -11.35
N ASP A 174 6.97 -15.03 -12.13
CA ASP A 174 7.47 -15.29 -13.48
C ASP A 174 6.39 -15.77 -14.47
N GLU A 175 5.15 -15.34 -14.25
CA GLU A 175 4.01 -15.60 -15.13
C GLU A 175 3.84 -14.46 -16.15
N TYR A 176 4.91 -14.20 -16.90
CA TYR A 176 5.00 -13.02 -17.80
C TYR A 176 3.92 -12.97 -18.86
N GLY A 177 3.38 -14.11 -19.30
CA GLY A 177 2.24 -14.12 -20.22
C GLY A 177 0.99 -13.51 -19.60
N LEU A 178 0.63 -13.92 -18.37
CA LEU A 178 -0.50 -13.36 -17.62
C LEU A 178 -0.21 -11.91 -17.22
N PHE A 179 1.01 -11.63 -16.78
CA PHE A 179 1.46 -10.28 -16.44
C PHE A 179 1.22 -9.30 -17.60
N LEU A 180 1.69 -9.62 -18.81
CA LEU A 180 1.51 -8.73 -19.97
C LEU A 180 0.04 -8.63 -20.41
N GLU A 181 -0.73 -9.71 -20.30
CA GLU A 181 -2.17 -9.68 -20.58
C GLU A 181 -2.91 -8.69 -19.68
N GLU A 182 -2.61 -8.70 -18.37
CA GLU A 182 -3.22 -7.75 -17.42
C GLU A 182 -2.67 -6.34 -17.61
N CYS A 183 -1.38 -6.16 -17.93
CA CYS A 183 -0.81 -4.87 -18.29
C CYS A 183 -1.54 -4.22 -19.46
N GLU A 184 -1.83 -4.97 -20.52
CA GLU A 184 -2.53 -4.42 -21.68
C GLU A 184 -3.98 -3.99 -21.36
N LYS A 185 -4.65 -4.67 -20.44
CA LYS A 185 -5.97 -4.25 -19.94
C LYS A 185 -5.88 -2.97 -19.10
N ALA A 186 -4.85 -2.88 -18.23
CA ALA A 186 -4.67 -1.75 -17.33
C ALA A 186 -4.23 -0.46 -18.05
N LYS A 187 -3.51 -0.56 -19.17
CA LYS A 187 -3.02 0.59 -19.95
C LYS A 187 -4.11 1.56 -20.40
N GLU A 188 -5.35 1.10 -20.54
CA GLU A 188 -6.46 1.96 -20.94
C GLU A 188 -6.85 2.95 -19.83
N HIS A 189 -6.44 2.71 -18.58
CA HIS A 189 -6.92 3.41 -17.40
C HIS A 189 -5.83 3.94 -16.47
N CYS A 190 -4.60 3.49 -16.63
CA CYS A 190 -3.52 3.84 -15.71
C CYS A 190 -2.11 3.70 -16.32
N ASP A 191 -1.18 4.45 -15.74
CA ASP A 191 0.23 4.38 -16.08
C ASP A 191 0.86 3.14 -15.44
N LEU A 192 1.49 2.30 -16.25
CA LEU A 192 2.18 1.11 -15.80
C LEU A 192 3.57 1.46 -15.26
N SER A 193 4.08 0.61 -14.37
CA SER A 193 5.48 0.67 -13.97
C SER A 193 6.37 0.22 -15.14
N ASP A 194 7.12 1.14 -15.72
CA ASP A 194 7.91 0.94 -16.93
C ASP A 194 8.90 -0.23 -16.84
N GLY A 195 9.65 -0.30 -15.74
CA GLY A 195 10.70 -1.29 -15.59
C GLY A 195 10.23 -2.74 -15.67
N PRO A 196 9.27 -3.18 -14.84
CA PRO A 196 8.68 -4.52 -14.92
C PRO A 196 8.04 -4.81 -16.27
N TYR A 197 7.33 -3.84 -16.86
CA TYR A 197 6.67 -4.00 -18.14
C TYR A 197 7.69 -4.21 -19.27
N TYR A 198 8.73 -3.39 -19.34
CA TYR A 198 9.81 -3.56 -20.32
C TYR A 198 10.53 -4.89 -20.16
N PHE A 199 10.81 -5.32 -18.94
CA PHE A 199 11.41 -6.63 -18.70
C PHE A 199 10.48 -7.77 -19.17
N GLY A 200 9.19 -7.69 -18.89
CA GLY A 200 8.20 -8.66 -19.35
C GLY A 200 8.17 -8.79 -20.88
N LEU A 201 8.15 -7.68 -21.61
CA LEU A 201 8.22 -7.65 -23.07
C LEU A 201 9.51 -8.30 -23.58
N TRP A 202 10.65 -7.94 -22.98
CA TRP A 202 11.96 -8.46 -23.37
C TRP A 202 12.06 -9.98 -23.18
N ILE A 203 11.71 -10.48 -22.01
CA ILE A 203 11.82 -11.91 -21.69
C ILE A 203 10.85 -12.78 -22.51
N MET A 204 9.71 -12.20 -22.94
CA MET A 204 8.73 -12.86 -23.80
C MET A 204 9.05 -12.72 -25.29
N ASN A 205 10.26 -12.25 -25.65
CA ASN A 205 10.73 -12.03 -27.02
C ASN A 205 9.86 -11.06 -27.85
N GLN A 206 9.14 -10.13 -27.19
CA GLN A 206 8.36 -9.08 -27.85
C GLN A 206 9.23 -7.84 -28.11
N HIS A 207 10.40 -8.04 -28.74
CA HIS A 207 11.44 -7.01 -28.88
C HIS A 207 10.97 -5.77 -29.65
N ASP A 208 10.15 -5.95 -30.70
CA ASP A 208 9.61 -4.80 -31.46
C ASP A 208 8.70 -3.93 -30.60
N MET A 209 7.87 -4.54 -29.74
CA MET A 209 7.03 -3.81 -28.80
C MET A 209 7.87 -3.13 -27.72
N PHE A 210 8.84 -3.82 -27.17
CA PHE A 210 9.79 -3.27 -26.21
C PHE A 210 10.44 -1.97 -26.75
N HIS A 211 11.03 -2.03 -27.95
CA HIS A 211 11.66 -0.85 -28.55
C HIS A 211 10.67 0.29 -28.79
N ARG A 212 9.48 -0.03 -29.28
CA ARG A 212 8.44 0.96 -29.51
C ARG A 212 8.02 1.68 -28.22
N GLU A 213 7.81 0.95 -27.13
CA GLU A 213 7.38 1.54 -25.84
C GLU A 213 8.52 2.38 -25.24
N VAL A 214 9.76 1.89 -25.24
CA VAL A 214 10.92 2.65 -24.77
C VAL A 214 11.14 3.92 -25.60
N ASP A 215 11.02 3.85 -26.94
CA ASP A 215 11.17 5.02 -27.81
C ASP A 215 10.04 6.02 -27.65
N LYS A 216 8.82 5.55 -27.37
CA LYS A 216 7.67 6.39 -27.03
C LYS A 216 7.97 7.18 -25.75
N GLN A 217 8.34 6.52 -24.68
CA GLN A 217 8.68 7.17 -23.40
C GLN A 217 9.85 8.16 -23.57
N ARG A 218 10.88 7.78 -24.31
CA ARG A 218 12.03 8.67 -24.62
C ARG A 218 11.57 9.94 -25.33
N THR A 219 10.65 9.80 -26.28
CA THR A 219 10.12 10.93 -27.03
C THR A 219 9.29 11.86 -26.15
N GLU A 220 8.48 11.29 -25.26
CA GLU A 220 7.69 12.06 -24.30
C GLU A 220 8.58 12.84 -23.32
N ILE A 221 9.61 12.21 -22.76
CA ILE A 221 10.57 12.89 -21.88
C ILE A 221 11.28 14.03 -22.62
N LEU A 222 11.72 13.81 -23.86
CA LEU A 222 12.37 14.84 -24.64
C LEU A 222 11.42 16.02 -24.96
N ALA A 223 10.17 15.74 -25.21
CA ALA A 223 9.16 16.79 -25.40
C ALA A 223 8.95 17.61 -24.13
N CYS A 224 8.87 16.98 -22.95
CA CYS A 224 8.77 17.69 -21.67
C CYS A 224 9.99 18.60 -21.41
N ILE A 225 11.20 18.15 -21.75
CA ILE A 225 12.41 18.97 -21.65
C ILE A 225 12.35 20.20 -22.57
N GLU A 226 11.91 20.04 -23.82
CA GLU A 226 11.82 21.15 -24.79
C GLU A 226 10.69 22.12 -24.40
N ASP A 227 9.55 21.62 -23.96
CA ASP A 227 8.44 22.44 -23.49
C ASP A 227 8.86 23.27 -22.27
N ALA A 228 9.53 22.66 -21.30
CA ALA A 228 10.03 23.35 -20.12
C ALA A 228 11.05 24.46 -20.46
N LYS A 229 11.89 24.26 -21.48
CA LYS A 229 12.83 25.29 -21.92
C LYS A 229 12.12 26.53 -22.50
N MET A 230 10.97 26.31 -23.15
CA MET A 230 10.19 27.38 -23.77
C MET A 230 9.18 28.02 -22.81
N ASP A 231 8.87 27.37 -21.71
CA ASP A 231 7.91 27.84 -20.71
C ASP A 231 8.48 29.03 -19.93
N GLU A 232 7.71 30.12 -19.87
CA GLU A 232 8.02 31.37 -19.17
C GLU A 232 7.31 31.46 -17.80
N ASP A 233 6.43 30.49 -17.46
CA ASP A 233 5.56 30.55 -16.28
C ASP A 233 6.22 29.98 -15.00
N PHE A 234 7.51 29.67 -15.02
CA PHE A 234 8.25 29.28 -13.80
C PHE A 234 8.49 30.48 -12.87
N ASP A 235 8.32 30.27 -11.57
CA ASP A 235 8.53 31.30 -10.54
C ASP A 235 9.98 31.79 -10.47
N SER A 236 10.95 30.94 -10.88
CA SER A 236 12.37 31.27 -10.95
C SER A 236 13.12 30.45 -11.98
N GLU A 237 14.26 30.98 -12.45
CA GLU A 237 15.18 30.24 -13.33
C GLU A 237 15.76 28.99 -12.63
N GLU A 238 15.96 29.03 -11.31
CA GLU A 238 16.45 27.90 -10.52
C GLU A 238 15.42 26.76 -10.54
N GLU A 239 14.15 27.03 -10.33
CA GLU A 239 13.06 26.07 -10.39
C GLU A 239 12.96 25.44 -11.80
N LYS A 240 13.03 26.27 -12.84
CA LYS A 240 13.05 25.81 -14.23
C LYS A 240 14.21 24.84 -14.51
N GLN A 241 15.40 25.18 -14.04
CA GLN A 241 16.58 24.33 -14.23
C GLN A 241 16.47 23.02 -13.44
N ASP A 242 15.94 23.03 -12.23
CA ASP A 242 15.70 21.83 -11.42
C ASP A 242 14.65 20.92 -12.07
N TYR A 243 13.60 21.50 -12.66
CA TYR A 243 12.58 20.76 -13.39
C TYR A 243 13.15 20.09 -14.65
N ILE A 244 13.91 20.84 -15.47
CA ILE A 244 14.59 20.30 -16.65
C ILE A 244 15.54 19.17 -16.26
N LYS A 245 16.34 19.39 -15.23
CA LYS A 245 17.30 18.40 -14.73
C LYS A 245 16.61 17.10 -14.28
N SER A 246 15.45 17.20 -13.67
CA SER A 246 14.65 16.00 -13.28
C SER A 246 14.34 15.14 -14.51
N TRP A 247 13.87 15.75 -15.60
CA TRP A 247 13.60 15.03 -16.85
C TRP A 247 14.85 14.49 -17.53
N GLU A 248 15.98 15.22 -17.46
CA GLU A 248 17.28 14.72 -17.97
C GLU A 248 17.76 13.49 -17.18
N ASP A 249 17.55 13.48 -15.87
CA ASP A 249 17.86 12.32 -15.03
C ASP A 249 16.93 11.15 -15.34
N ASP A 250 15.64 11.40 -15.64
CA ASP A 250 14.69 10.37 -16.08
C ASP A 250 15.09 9.77 -17.42
N LEU A 251 15.50 10.58 -18.38
CA LEU A 251 16.02 10.12 -19.67
C LEU A 251 17.25 9.23 -19.49
N LYS A 252 18.16 9.61 -18.64
CA LYS A 252 19.35 8.84 -18.32
C LYS A 252 18.99 7.51 -17.63
N ASN A 253 18.03 7.53 -16.71
CA ASN A 253 17.54 6.34 -16.02
C ASN A 253 16.86 5.37 -17.00
N LEU A 254 16.04 5.87 -17.93
CA LEU A 254 15.42 5.07 -18.99
C LEU A 254 16.47 4.39 -19.87
N ASN A 255 17.47 5.12 -20.34
CA ASN A 255 18.54 4.55 -21.16
C ASN A 255 19.37 3.49 -20.40
N LEU A 256 19.63 3.73 -19.11
CA LEU A 256 20.31 2.77 -18.25
C LEU A 256 19.48 1.50 -18.02
N LEU A 257 18.17 1.66 -17.81
CA LEU A 257 17.23 0.55 -17.62
C LEU A 257 17.15 -0.30 -18.89
N GLU A 258 17.01 0.33 -20.06
CA GLU A 258 17.02 -0.35 -21.36
C GLU A 258 18.27 -1.20 -21.51
N HIS A 259 19.46 -0.60 -21.27
CA HIS A 259 20.73 -1.32 -21.35
C HIS A 259 20.78 -2.51 -20.38
N LYS A 260 20.42 -2.31 -19.13
CA LYS A 260 20.42 -3.37 -18.11
C LYS A 260 19.51 -4.53 -18.48
N ILE A 261 18.31 -4.25 -18.98
CA ILE A 261 17.37 -5.30 -19.40
C ILE A 261 17.93 -6.09 -20.59
N LYS A 262 18.44 -5.41 -21.62
CA LYS A 262 18.91 -6.03 -22.85
C LYS A 262 20.22 -6.81 -22.68
N ASP A 263 21.17 -6.21 -22.01
CA ASP A 263 22.56 -6.70 -22.02
C ASP A 263 22.93 -7.43 -20.74
N GLU A 264 22.28 -7.15 -19.62
CA GLU A 264 22.56 -7.76 -18.33
C GLU A 264 21.46 -8.71 -17.84
N ASN A 265 20.35 -8.83 -18.58
CA ASN A 265 19.17 -9.61 -18.17
C ASN A 265 18.63 -9.18 -16.81
N TYR A 266 18.75 -7.88 -16.48
CA TYR A 266 18.34 -7.35 -15.22
C TYR A 266 16.81 -7.40 -15.06
N LYS A 267 16.35 -8.11 -14.03
CA LYS A 267 14.94 -8.14 -13.63
C LYS A 267 14.68 -7.04 -12.60
N PRO A 268 13.91 -5.99 -12.95
CA PRO A 268 13.47 -4.98 -11.98
C PRO A 268 12.78 -5.60 -10.77
N VAL A 269 13.06 -5.06 -9.58
CA VAL A 269 12.51 -5.57 -8.33
C VAL A 269 11.13 -5.00 -8.11
N VAL A 270 10.17 -5.86 -7.83
CA VAL A 270 8.80 -5.52 -7.40
C VAL A 270 8.57 -6.13 -6.03
N GLU A 271 7.95 -5.40 -5.13
CA GLU A 271 7.58 -5.87 -3.80
C GLU A 271 6.07 -5.77 -3.62
N LEU A 272 5.45 -6.88 -3.24
CA LEU A 272 4.05 -6.87 -2.82
C LEU A 272 3.94 -6.23 -1.44
N LYS A 273 3.03 -5.28 -1.30
CA LYS A 273 2.79 -4.55 -0.06
C LYS A 273 1.35 -4.68 0.35
N LEU A 274 1.12 -4.77 1.64
CA LEU A 274 -0.22 -4.76 2.22
C LEU A 274 -0.39 -3.53 3.11
N TRP A 275 -1.63 -3.07 3.22
CA TRP A 275 -2.01 -1.94 4.05
C TRP A 275 -3.10 -2.39 5.02
N PRO A 276 -3.07 -1.93 6.30
CA PRO A 276 -4.20 -2.10 7.19
C PRO A 276 -5.42 -1.41 6.57
N ILE A 277 -6.57 -2.05 6.66
CA ILE A 277 -7.82 -1.45 6.24
C ILE A 277 -8.24 -0.45 7.32
N TYR A 278 -8.83 0.66 6.91
CA TYR A 278 -9.33 1.77 7.71
C TYR A 278 -8.33 2.75 8.28
N GLU A 279 -8.51 3.94 7.82
CA GLU A 279 -7.88 5.13 8.38
C GLU A 279 -8.73 5.74 9.51
N CYS A 280 -10.03 5.44 9.57
CA CYS A 280 -10.92 6.00 10.58
C CYS A 280 -10.85 5.25 11.91
N TYR A 281 -10.48 5.97 12.97
CA TYR A 281 -10.54 5.50 14.35
C TYR A 281 -11.31 6.48 15.27
N LEU A 282 -12.24 7.26 14.68
CA LEU A 282 -13.14 8.14 15.42
C LEU A 282 -14.19 7.31 16.17
N ILE A 283 -14.22 7.42 17.49
CA ILE A 283 -15.23 6.74 18.32
C ILE A 283 -16.63 7.31 18.02
N ASP A 284 -17.60 6.43 17.78
CA ASP A 284 -18.96 6.75 17.34
C ASP A 284 -19.01 7.52 16.00
N CYS A 285 -18.12 7.20 15.09
CA CYS A 285 -18.18 7.72 13.72
C CYS A 285 -19.50 7.31 13.06
N LEU A 286 -20.28 8.30 12.61
CA LEU A 286 -21.58 8.04 11.97
C LEU A 286 -21.45 7.42 10.58
N THR A 287 -20.30 7.58 9.95
CA THR A 287 -20.04 7.07 8.59
C THR A 287 -19.54 5.63 8.60
N HIS A 288 -18.83 5.21 9.65
CA HIS A 288 -18.14 3.92 9.74
C HIS A 288 -18.62 3.04 10.92
N ASN A 289 -19.77 3.37 11.52
CA ASN A 289 -20.43 2.50 12.49
C ASN A 289 -21.22 1.41 11.73
N PHE A 290 -20.64 0.23 11.65
CA PHE A 290 -21.23 -0.97 11.08
C PHE A 290 -21.64 -1.96 12.18
#